data_b490b0301e0e8cd258eef6aa2b75ece6
#
_entry.id   b490b0301e0e8cd258eef6aa2b75ece6
#
_cell.length_a   1.000
_cell.length_b   1.000
_cell.length_c   1.000
_cell.angle_alpha   90.00
_cell.angle_beta   90.00
_cell.angle_gamma   90.00
#
_symmetry.space_group_name_H-M   'P 1'
#
loop_
_entity.id
_entity.type
_entity.pdbx_description
1 polymer ?
#
loop_
_entity_poly.entity_id
_entity_poly.type
_entity_poly.pdbx_seq_one_letter_code
_entity_poly.pdbx_strand_id
1 'polypeptide(L)'
;MNFVSKLWRVAILGICSTLVISVATGLVFLIDGYPNFGPGQLNWLNWFGLGFVSSLYIGGIAGLFYGVPLYTLYLRLDAFPFWVLALLAIAPGLVLLFLDFLLGIYLLCGGAAFLLIVHTLAGKWPRLRAKELPYSTPH
;
A
#
# COMPACT_ATOMS: atom_id res chain seq x y z
N MET A 1 -21.44 -5.98 9.50
CA MET A 1 -20.08 -5.78 10.12
C MET A 1 -19.85 -4.28 10.23
N ASN A 2 -19.56 -3.74 11.42
CA ASN A 2 -19.39 -2.30 11.62
C ASN A 2 -18.21 -1.73 10.85
N PHE A 3 -18.30 -0.47 10.44
CA PHE A 3 -17.23 0.24 9.68
C PHE A 3 -15.85 0.11 10.35
N VAL A 4 -15.80 0.27 11.67
CA VAL A 4 -14.56 0.15 12.46
C VAL A 4 -13.91 -1.24 12.33
N SER A 5 -14.72 -2.30 12.31
CA SER A 5 -14.21 -3.66 12.13
C SER A 5 -13.65 -3.91 10.72
N LYS A 6 -14.26 -3.32 9.69
CA LYS A 6 -13.72 -3.35 8.30
C LYS A 6 -12.41 -2.56 8.23
N LEU A 7 -12.40 -1.34 8.79
CA LEU A 7 -11.22 -0.48 8.81
C LEU A 7 -10.02 -1.16 9.49
N TRP A 8 -10.23 -1.78 10.67
CA TRP A 8 -9.17 -2.47 11.38
C TRP A 8 -8.56 -3.63 10.59
N ARG A 9 -9.40 -4.43 9.94
CA ARG A 9 -8.91 -5.54 9.10
C ARG A 9 -8.16 -5.06 7.87
N VAL A 10 -8.64 -4.01 7.22
CA VAL A 10 -7.94 -3.39 6.10
C VAL A 10 -6.61 -2.77 6.57
N ALA A 11 -6.57 -2.19 7.78
CA ALA A 11 -5.33 -1.67 8.36
C ALA A 11 -4.28 -2.77 8.58
N ILE A 12 -4.69 -3.94 9.09
CA ILE A 12 -3.78 -5.09 9.23
C ILE A 12 -3.22 -5.52 7.86
N LEU A 13 -4.09 -5.64 6.84
CA LEU A 13 -3.66 -5.97 5.48
C LEU A 13 -2.73 -4.88 4.92
N GLY A 14 -3.01 -3.61 5.21
CA GLY A 14 -2.17 -2.48 4.84
C GLY A 14 -0.77 -2.56 5.46
N ILE A 15 -0.67 -2.86 6.76
CA ILE A 15 0.60 -3.05 7.45
C ILE A 15 1.39 -4.21 6.82
N CYS A 16 0.76 -5.37 6.60
CA CYS A 16 1.40 -6.51 5.95
C CYS A 16 1.90 -6.15 4.54
N SER A 17 1.10 -5.41 3.76
CA SER A 17 1.48 -4.97 2.41
C SER A 17 2.67 -4.02 2.45
N THR A 18 2.67 -3.05 3.37
CA THR A 18 3.78 -2.12 3.54
C THR A 18 5.08 -2.83 3.91
N LEU A 19 5.02 -3.83 4.81
CA LEU A 19 6.18 -4.64 5.17
C LEU A 19 6.75 -5.41 3.96
N VAL A 20 5.89 -6.03 3.16
CA VAL A 20 6.32 -6.76 1.94
C VAL A 20 6.98 -5.80 0.95
N ILE A 21 6.39 -4.63 0.71
CA ILE A 21 6.96 -3.61 -0.18
C ILE A 21 8.29 -3.09 0.36
N SER A 22 8.39 -2.88 1.68
CA SER A 22 9.63 -2.39 2.30
C SER A 22 10.79 -3.39 2.18
N VAL A 23 10.51 -4.68 2.35
CA VAL A 23 11.51 -5.74 2.10
C VAL A 23 11.94 -5.74 0.64
N ALA A 24 11.00 -5.69 -0.30
CA ALA A 24 11.30 -5.64 -1.73
C ALA A 24 12.14 -4.41 -2.09
N THR A 25 11.80 -3.23 -1.56
CA THR A 25 12.57 -1.99 -1.78
C THR A 25 13.97 -2.10 -1.17
N GLY A 26 14.11 -2.67 0.02
CA GLY A 26 15.41 -2.93 0.64
C GLY A 26 16.31 -3.81 -0.23
N LEU A 27 15.72 -4.85 -0.85
CA LEU A 27 16.45 -5.72 -1.78
C LEU A 27 16.87 -4.98 -3.06
N VAL A 28 16.01 -4.13 -3.61
CA VAL A 28 16.35 -3.30 -4.78
C VAL A 28 17.53 -2.38 -4.45
N PHE A 29 17.49 -1.68 -3.33
CA PHE A 29 18.60 -0.83 -2.88
C PHE A 29 19.88 -1.60 -2.63
N LEU A 30 19.80 -2.83 -2.14
CA LEU A 30 20.96 -3.70 -1.98
C LEU A 30 21.56 -4.08 -3.33
N ILE A 31 20.74 -4.46 -4.30
CA ILE A 31 21.20 -4.94 -5.61
C ILE A 31 21.77 -3.80 -6.46
N ASP A 32 21.11 -2.64 -6.44
CA ASP A 32 21.51 -1.49 -7.26
C ASP A 32 22.56 -0.61 -6.59
N GLY A 33 22.41 -0.36 -5.29
CA GLY A 33 23.30 0.52 -4.54
C GLY A 33 24.67 -0.06 -4.26
N TYR A 34 24.74 -1.32 -3.82
CA TYR A 34 26.00 -1.93 -3.38
C TYR A 34 27.09 -1.99 -4.48
N PRO A 35 26.78 -2.42 -5.72
CA PRO A 35 27.76 -2.46 -6.79
C PRO A 35 28.21 -1.07 -7.30
N ASN A 36 27.28 -0.09 -7.31
CA ASN A 36 27.51 1.21 -7.93
C ASN A 36 28.29 2.18 -7.06
N PHE A 37 28.23 2.04 -5.74
CA PHE A 37 28.90 2.95 -4.80
C PHE A 37 30.18 2.39 -4.17
N GLY A 38 30.54 1.15 -4.49
CA GLY A 38 31.80 0.51 -4.10
C GLY A 38 31.86 0.04 -2.64
N PRO A 39 32.79 -0.87 -2.33
CA PRO A 39 32.85 -1.54 -1.02
C PRO A 39 33.39 -0.67 0.14
N GLY A 40 33.59 0.62 -0.06
CA GLY A 40 34.25 1.49 0.95
C GLY A 40 33.35 2.44 1.72
N GLN A 41 32.10 2.67 1.28
CA GLN A 41 31.28 3.73 1.88
C GLN A 41 30.14 3.24 2.77
N LEU A 42 29.46 2.16 2.41
CA LEU A 42 28.36 1.60 3.19
C LEU A 42 28.37 0.07 3.10
N ASN A 43 28.15 -0.58 4.25
CA ASN A 43 27.98 -2.03 4.30
C ASN A 43 26.67 -2.43 3.59
N TRP A 44 26.59 -3.64 3.04
CA TRP A 44 25.38 -4.19 2.40
C TRP A 44 24.12 -4.08 3.29
N LEU A 45 24.30 -4.25 4.61
CA LEU A 45 23.20 -4.10 5.57
C LEU A 45 22.65 -2.67 5.64
N ASN A 46 23.54 -1.67 5.47
CA ASN A 46 23.15 -0.26 5.47
C ASN A 46 22.37 0.10 4.21
N TRP A 47 22.74 -0.45 3.04
CA TRP A 47 21.99 -0.26 1.80
C TRP A 47 20.59 -0.87 1.88
N PHE A 48 20.49 -2.12 2.36
CA PHE A 48 19.20 -2.75 2.62
C PHE A 48 18.38 -1.96 3.62
N GLY A 49 18.98 -1.57 4.75
CA GLY A 49 18.34 -0.80 5.80
C GLY A 49 17.81 0.55 5.32
N LEU A 50 18.58 1.25 4.49
CA LEU A 50 18.15 2.53 3.92
C LEU A 50 16.89 2.38 3.06
N GLY A 51 16.87 1.42 2.15
CA GLY A 51 15.69 1.16 1.30
C GLY A 51 14.49 0.67 2.11
N PHE A 52 14.73 -0.24 3.06
CA PHE A 52 13.69 -0.78 3.92
C PHE A 52 13.04 0.30 4.80
N VAL A 53 13.84 1.07 5.54
CA VAL A 53 13.35 2.11 6.47
C VAL A 53 12.68 3.25 5.73
N SER A 54 13.26 3.71 4.61
CA SER A 54 12.64 4.75 3.78
C SER A 54 11.27 4.33 3.26
N SER A 55 11.19 3.10 2.75
CA SER A 55 9.93 2.53 2.27
C SER A 55 8.90 2.35 3.37
N LEU A 56 9.33 1.86 4.53
CA LEU A 56 8.45 1.68 5.68
C LEU A 56 7.89 3.02 6.16
N TYR A 57 8.72 4.05 6.21
CA TYR A 57 8.32 5.37 6.67
C TYR A 57 7.38 6.06 5.67
N ILE A 58 7.81 6.22 4.42
CA ILE A 58 7.02 6.93 3.39
C ILE A 58 5.79 6.11 3.00
N GLY A 59 5.98 4.82 2.67
CA GLY A 59 4.90 3.92 2.25
C GLY A 59 3.96 3.58 3.39
N GLY A 60 4.46 3.46 4.63
CA GLY A 60 3.63 3.23 5.81
C GLY A 60 2.68 4.38 6.09
N ILE A 61 3.19 5.62 6.09
CA ILE A 61 2.34 6.81 6.28
C ILE A 61 1.32 6.91 5.15
N ALA A 62 1.74 6.87 3.88
CA ALA A 62 0.84 6.96 2.74
C ALA A 62 -0.17 5.80 2.72
N GLY A 63 0.26 4.57 2.97
CA GLY A 63 -0.61 3.39 3.00
C GLY A 63 -1.64 3.44 4.11
N LEU A 64 -1.25 3.79 5.34
CA LEU A 64 -2.15 3.81 6.49
C LEU A 64 -3.11 5.00 6.46
N PHE A 65 -2.62 6.21 6.16
CA PHE A 65 -3.46 7.41 6.22
C PHE A 65 -4.27 7.67 4.95
N TYR A 66 -3.82 7.16 3.81
CA TYR A 66 -4.51 7.34 2.54
C TYR A 66 -5.06 6.01 1.99
N GLY A 67 -4.22 4.99 1.84
CA GLY A 67 -4.60 3.72 1.21
C GLY A 67 -5.66 2.93 1.98
N VAL A 68 -5.50 2.82 3.31
CA VAL A 68 -6.45 2.07 4.16
C VAL A 68 -7.84 2.72 4.20
N PRO A 69 -8.00 4.04 4.45
CA PRO A 69 -9.30 4.69 4.40
C PRO A 69 -9.95 4.58 3.01
N LEU A 70 -9.18 4.81 1.95
CA LEU A 70 -9.65 4.72 0.57
C LEU A 70 -10.19 3.32 0.23
N TYR A 71 -9.43 2.28 0.57
CA TYR A 71 -9.85 0.89 0.33
C TYR A 71 -11.05 0.48 1.18
N THR A 72 -11.11 0.95 2.44
CA THR A 72 -12.26 0.70 3.33
C THR A 72 -13.53 1.36 2.79
N LEU A 73 -13.40 2.57 2.26
CA LEU A 73 -14.50 3.29 1.62
C LEU A 73 -14.99 2.56 0.36
N TYR A 74 -14.06 2.06 -0.47
CA TYR A 74 -14.37 1.22 -1.62
C TYR A 74 -15.18 -0.02 -1.23
N LEU A 75 -14.76 -0.75 -0.19
CA LEU A 75 -15.48 -1.93 0.30
C LEU A 75 -16.86 -1.60 0.89
N ARG A 76 -17.07 -0.37 1.34
CA ARG A 76 -18.34 0.06 1.93
C ARG A 76 -19.34 0.52 0.89
N LEU A 77 -18.89 1.34 -0.03
CA LEU A 77 -19.80 2.04 -0.95
C LEU A 77 -20.25 1.15 -2.11
N ASP A 78 -19.44 0.15 -2.49
CA ASP A 78 -19.69 -0.69 -3.70
C ASP A 78 -20.07 0.18 -4.94
N ALA A 79 -19.65 1.47 -4.91
CA ALA A 79 -20.22 2.54 -5.72
C ALA A 79 -19.44 2.79 -7.02
N PHE A 80 -18.18 2.31 -7.08
CA PHE A 80 -17.34 2.55 -8.23
C PHE A 80 -16.46 1.34 -8.56
N PRO A 81 -16.09 1.16 -9.83
CA PRO A 81 -15.30 0.02 -10.28
C PRO A 81 -13.86 0.09 -9.76
N PHE A 82 -13.21 -1.05 -9.68
CA PHE A 82 -11.83 -1.19 -9.16
C PHE A 82 -10.80 -0.27 -9.86
N TRP A 83 -10.98 0.02 -11.14
CA TRP A 83 -10.05 0.91 -11.88
C TRP A 83 -10.07 2.35 -11.35
N VAL A 84 -11.22 2.84 -10.85
CA VAL A 84 -11.31 4.16 -10.20
C VAL A 84 -10.51 4.17 -8.89
N LEU A 85 -10.64 3.10 -8.10
CA LEU A 85 -9.82 2.93 -6.91
C LEU A 85 -8.32 2.90 -7.25
N ALA A 86 -7.94 2.20 -8.33
CA ALA A 86 -6.56 2.16 -8.79
C ALA A 86 -6.04 3.55 -9.18
N LEU A 87 -6.83 4.33 -9.94
CA LEU A 87 -6.47 5.71 -10.28
C LEU A 87 -6.30 6.58 -9.04
N LEU A 88 -7.22 6.48 -8.07
CA LEU A 88 -7.11 7.23 -6.82
C LEU A 88 -5.87 6.80 -6.01
N ALA A 89 -5.54 5.52 -5.97
CA ALA A 89 -4.37 5.02 -5.24
C ALA A 89 -3.03 5.52 -5.81
N ILE A 90 -2.93 5.72 -7.12
CA ILE A 90 -1.72 6.22 -7.78
C ILE A 90 -1.69 7.76 -7.90
N ALA A 91 -2.82 8.44 -7.67
CA ALA A 91 -2.94 9.89 -7.84
C ALA A 91 -1.87 10.70 -7.07
N PRO A 92 -1.55 10.40 -5.80
CA PRO A 92 -0.49 11.12 -5.09
C PRO A 92 0.87 10.99 -5.77
N GLY A 93 1.20 9.79 -6.31
CA GLY A 93 2.43 9.58 -7.07
C GLY A 93 2.46 10.38 -8.35
N LEU A 94 1.34 10.45 -9.09
CA LEU A 94 1.24 11.27 -10.31
C LEU A 94 1.46 12.76 -10.02
N VAL A 95 0.86 13.28 -8.96
CA VAL A 95 1.07 14.69 -8.56
C VAL A 95 2.53 14.94 -8.22
N LEU A 96 3.16 14.04 -7.47
CA LEU A 96 4.54 14.19 -7.04
C LEU A 96 5.56 14.01 -8.17
N LEU A 97 5.22 13.34 -9.29
CA LEU A 97 6.07 13.30 -10.47
C LEU A 97 6.44 14.68 -11.01
N PHE A 98 5.56 15.68 -10.83
CA PHE A 98 5.82 17.06 -11.24
C PHE A 98 6.68 17.83 -10.26
N LEU A 99 6.76 17.40 -8.99
CA LEU A 99 7.53 18.07 -7.94
C LEU A 99 8.89 17.40 -7.74
N ASP A 100 8.91 16.09 -7.68
CA ASP A 100 10.09 15.25 -7.54
C ASP A 100 9.85 13.93 -8.29
N PHE A 101 10.59 13.74 -9.37
CA PHE A 101 10.44 12.62 -10.28
C PHE A 101 10.68 11.26 -9.58
N LEU A 102 11.74 11.17 -8.77
CA LEU A 102 12.08 9.92 -8.08
C LEU A 102 11.05 9.56 -7.02
N LEU A 103 10.65 10.54 -6.21
CA LEU A 103 9.63 10.35 -5.19
C LEU A 103 8.27 10.01 -5.81
N GLY A 104 7.94 10.66 -6.93
CA GLY A 104 6.71 10.40 -7.68
C GLY A 104 6.65 8.97 -8.21
N ILE A 105 7.70 8.46 -8.87
CA ILE A 105 7.78 7.07 -9.33
C ILE A 105 7.67 6.11 -8.16
N TYR A 106 8.39 6.37 -7.07
CA TYR A 106 8.37 5.53 -5.89
C TYR A 106 6.95 5.38 -5.31
N LEU A 107 6.23 6.49 -5.12
CA LEU A 107 4.86 6.47 -4.61
C LEU A 107 3.86 5.88 -5.61
N LEU A 108 4.07 6.07 -6.90
CA LEU A 108 3.23 5.49 -7.93
C LEU A 108 3.35 3.96 -7.95
N CYS A 109 4.57 3.44 -8.00
CA CYS A 109 4.82 2.00 -7.94
C CYS A 109 4.39 1.40 -6.59
N GLY A 110 4.71 2.07 -5.49
CA GLY A 110 4.34 1.66 -4.14
C GLY A 110 2.82 1.64 -3.94
N GLY A 111 2.11 2.67 -4.41
CA GLY A 111 0.65 2.74 -4.35
C GLY A 111 -0.04 1.65 -5.16
N ALA A 112 0.44 1.38 -6.37
CA ALA A 112 -0.05 0.28 -7.21
C ALA A 112 0.20 -1.09 -6.56
N ALA A 113 1.42 -1.34 -6.07
CA ALA A 113 1.77 -2.58 -5.37
C ALA A 113 0.95 -2.77 -4.09
N PHE A 114 0.81 -1.72 -3.27
CA PHE A 114 -0.01 -1.72 -2.07
C PHE A 114 -1.45 -2.13 -2.39
N LEU A 115 -2.06 -1.48 -3.37
CA LEU A 115 -3.44 -1.77 -3.77
C LEU A 115 -3.61 -3.21 -4.25
N LEU A 116 -2.70 -3.71 -5.09
CA LEU A 116 -2.75 -5.08 -5.61
C LEU A 116 -2.62 -6.11 -4.48
N ILE A 117 -1.68 -5.92 -3.54
CA ILE A 117 -1.50 -6.83 -2.41
C ILE A 117 -2.73 -6.80 -1.50
N VAL A 118 -3.20 -5.62 -1.12
CA VAL A 118 -4.40 -5.49 -0.27
C VAL A 118 -5.62 -6.10 -0.94
N HIS A 119 -5.82 -5.87 -2.25
CA HIS A 119 -6.95 -6.41 -3.00
C HIS A 119 -6.91 -7.94 -3.10
N THR A 120 -5.74 -8.53 -3.37
CA THR A 120 -5.58 -9.98 -3.45
C THR A 120 -5.77 -10.65 -2.10
N LEU A 121 -5.23 -10.07 -1.03
CA LEU A 121 -5.40 -10.59 0.33
C LEU A 121 -6.84 -10.42 0.83
N ALA A 122 -7.47 -9.27 0.58
CA ALA A 122 -8.88 -9.05 0.91
C ALA A 122 -9.81 -10.01 0.16
N GLY A 123 -9.45 -10.40 -1.07
CA GLY A 123 -10.18 -11.38 -1.86
C GLY A 123 -10.23 -12.77 -1.21
N LYS A 124 -9.20 -13.12 -0.45
CA LYS A 124 -9.14 -14.38 0.31
C LYS A 124 -9.87 -14.32 1.67
N TRP A 125 -10.42 -13.16 2.03
CA TRP A 125 -11.12 -12.96 3.30
C TRP A 125 -12.63 -12.77 3.08
N PRO A 126 -13.43 -13.84 3.08
CA PRO A 126 -14.85 -13.81 2.70
C PRO A 126 -15.69 -12.79 3.50
N ARG A 127 -15.34 -12.60 4.78
CA ARG A 127 -16.04 -11.67 5.68
C ARG A 127 -15.84 -10.18 5.33
N LEU A 128 -14.83 -9.83 4.54
CA LEU A 128 -14.66 -8.46 4.07
C LEU A 128 -15.55 -8.14 2.87
N ARG A 129 -15.88 -9.16 2.05
CA ARG A 129 -16.73 -9.03 0.86
C ARG A 129 -18.20 -9.35 1.11
N ALA A 130 -18.55 -9.85 2.30
CA ALA A 130 -19.94 -10.10 2.62
C ALA A 130 -20.72 -8.78 2.56
N LYS A 131 -21.62 -8.66 1.57
CA LYS A 131 -22.61 -7.58 1.52
C LYS A 131 -23.40 -7.61 2.84
N GLU A 132 -23.55 -6.47 3.47
CA GLU A 132 -24.54 -6.34 4.54
C GLU A 132 -25.89 -6.60 3.87
N LEU A 133 -26.48 -7.76 4.12
CA LEU A 133 -27.86 -8.00 3.70
C LEU A 133 -28.71 -6.87 4.26
N PRO A 134 -29.53 -6.22 3.44
CA PRO A 134 -30.47 -5.24 3.96
C PRO A 134 -31.25 -5.94 5.06
N TYR A 135 -31.38 -5.27 6.22
CA TYR A 135 -32.15 -5.74 7.35
C TYR A 135 -33.46 -6.31 6.83
N SER A 136 -33.64 -7.61 6.92
CA SER A 136 -34.96 -8.20 6.78
C SER A 136 -35.76 -7.66 7.96
N THR A 137 -36.62 -6.68 7.69
CA THR A 137 -37.63 -6.24 8.67
C THR A 137 -38.40 -7.48 9.10
N PRO A 138 -38.38 -7.85 10.38
CA PRO A 138 -39.25 -8.91 10.87
C PRO A 138 -40.69 -8.46 10.63
N HIS A 139 -41.44 -9.25 9.88
CA HIS A 139 -42.90 -9.15 9.77
C HIS A 139 -43.57 -9.58 11.06
#